data_442d42aedc32846adfd96f23b19406f0
#
_entry.id   442d42aedc32846adfd96f23b19406f0
#
_cell.length_a   1.000
_cell.length_b   1.000
_cell.length_c   1.000
_cell.angle_alpha   90.00
_cell.angle_beta   90.00
_cell.angle_gamma   90.00
#
_symmetry.space_group_name_H-M   'P 1'
#
loop_
_entity.id
_entity.type
_entity.pdbx_description
1 polymer ?
#
loop_
_entity_poly.entity_id
_entity_poly.type
_entity_poly.pdbx_seq_one_letter_code
_entity_poly.pdbx_strand_id
1 'polypeptide(L)'
;MNKEIKKLCHEFNFADVPNWYVLCNNNHCPLREDCLRFLAGSHAPDNLEIATCVMPKTLKDDKCRWFEEKTVAVYATGFSHLYDCVMTKDYTTMRKTITRYLHGAKMYYEYMRGERPLSPEQQQWIKDYVKSLGYEWEVEFDGYFEAYVYHHLALSRQ
;
A
#
# COMPACT_ATOMS: atom_id res chain seq x y z
N MET A 1 -6.82 12.54 -22.42
CA MET A 1 -5.96 11.50 -23.05
C MET A 1 -5.75 10.40 -22.01
N ASN A 2 -6.46 9.28 -22.18
CA ASN A 2 -6.31 8.12 -21.32
C ASN A 2 -4.89 7.57 -21.50
N LYS A 3 -4.01 7.77 -20.53
CA LYS A 3 -2.84 6.92 -20.37
C LYS A 3 -3.41 5.54 -20.01
N GLU A 4 -3.38 4.61 -20.95
CA GLU A 4 -3.63 3.20 -20.69
C GLU A 4 -2.81 2.80 -19.47
N ILE A 5 -3.51 2.46 -18.39
CA ILE A 5 -2.92 1.76 -17.26
C ILE A 5 -2.47 0.43 -17.86
N LYS A 6 -1.18 0.36 -18.18
CA LYS A 6 -0.56 -0.88 -18.60
C LYS A 6 -0.82 -1.85 -17.46
N LYS A 7 -1.72 -2.81 -17.68
CA LYS A 7 -1.97 -3.94 -16.79
C LYS A 7 -0.66 -4.74 -16.71
N LEU A 8 0.25 -4.26 -15.89
CA LEU A 8 1.43 -5.00 -15.49
C LEU A 8 0.90 -6.13 -14.63
N CYS A 9 0.95 -7.36 -15.14
CA CYS A 9 0.89 -8.53 -14.28
C CYS A 9 1.99 -8.33 -13.23
N HIS A 10 1.59 -7.96 -12.02
CA HIS A 10 2.54 -7.76 -10.94
C HIS A 10 3.10 -9.13 -10.57
N GLU A 11 4.33 -9.39 -11.01
CA GLU A 11 5.07 -10.56 -10.60
C GLU A 11 5.39 -10.40 -9.12
N PHE A 12 5.03 -11.40 -8.29
CA PHE A 12 5.27 -11.35 -6.87
C PHE A 12 6.78 -11.30 -6.58
N ASN A 13 7.21 -10.32 -5.81
CA ASN A 13 8.58 -10.18 -5.36
C ASN A 13 8.62 -10.16 -3.82
N PHE A 14 9.34 -11.11 -3.22
CA PHE A 14 9.47 -11.16 -1.76
C PHE A 14 10.13 -9.90 -1.16
N ALA A 15 10.95 -9.19 -1.92
CA ALA A 15 11.57 -7.93 -1.47
C ALA A 15 10.54 -6.84 -1.12
N ASP A 16 9.34 -6.91 -1.69
CA ASP A 16 8.24 -5.97 -1.43
C ASP A 16 7.44 -6.34 -0.18
N VAL A 17 7.66 -7.53 0.40
CA VAL A 17 6.98 -7.97 1.61
C VAL A 17 7.50 -7.20 2.82
N PRO A 18 6.63 -6.51 3.57
CA PRO A 18 7.07 -5.77 4.75
C PRO A 18 7.67 -6.69 5.83
N ASN A 19 8.71 -6.23 6.51
CA ASN A 19 9.40 -7.00 7.56
C ASN A 19 8.48 -7.45 8.72
N TRP A 20 7.39 -6.73 8.95
CA TRP A 20 6.39 -7.04 9.97
C TRP A 20 5.32 -8.03 9.50
N TYR A 21 5.30 -8.41 8.22
CA TYR A 21 4.28 -9.26 7.66
C TYR A 21 4.44 -10.70 8.14
N VAL A 22 3.34 -11.29 8.60
CA VAL A 22 3.33 -12.67 9.11
C VAL A 22 3.10 -13.64 7.95
N LEU A 23 4.04 -14.54 7.75
CA LEU A 23 4.06 -15.53 6.67
C LEU A 23 3.21 -16.76 7.00
N CYS A 24 3.00 -17.62 6.04
CA CYS A 24 2.43 -18.95 6.24
C CYS A 24 3.13 -19.98 5.35
N ASN A 25 3.48 -21.13 5.92
CA ASN A 25 4.17 -22.22 5.22
C ASN A 25 3.36 -23.53 5.23
N ASN A 26 2.03 -23.47 5.43
CA ASN A 26 1.18 -24.65 5.47
C ASN A 26 0.82 -25.13 4.07
N ASN A 27 1.60 -26.05 3.51
CA ASN A 27 1.38 -26.66 2.19
C ASN A 27 0.09 -27.49 2.08
N HIS A 28 -0.52 -27.85 3.20
CA HIS A 28 -1.75 -28.66 3.23
C HIS A 28 -3.02 -27.78 3.40
N CYS A 29 -2.86 -26.47 3.42
CA CYS A 29 -3.99 -25.57 3.56
C CYS A 29 -4.83 -25.54 2.26
N PRO A 30 -6.15 -25.79 2.32
CA PRO A 30 -7.01 -25.70 1.14
C PRO A 30 -7.17 -24.30 0.59
N LEU A 31 -6.89 -23.26 1.41
CA LEU A 31 -6.98 -21.85 1.05
C LEU A 31 -5.67 -21.27 0.50
N ARG A 32 -4.62 -22.07 0.38
CA ARG A 32 -3.26 -21.60 0.08
C ARG A 32 -3.16 -20.85 -1.25
N GLU A 33 -3.91 -21.29 -2.27
CA GLU A 33 -3.83 -20.72 -3.62
C GLU A 33 -4.31 -19.24 -3.67
N ASP A 34 -5.21 -18.87 -2.76
CA ASP A 34 -5.77 -17.52 -2.69
C ASP A 34 -5.22 -16.70 -1.51
N CYS A 35 -4.30 -17.29 -0.72
CA CYS A 35 -3.79 -16.67 0.49
C CYS A 35 -2.47 -15.92 0.26
N LEU A 36 -2.47 -14.61 0.52
CA LEU A 36 -1.28 -13.76 0.38
C LEU A 36 -0.17 -14.17 1.37
N ARG A 37 -0.50 -14.62 2.59
CA ARG A 37 0.49 -15.09 3.57
C ARG A 37 1.22 -16.35 3.13
N PHE A 38 0.49 -17.25 2.47
CA PHE A 38 1.11 -18.45 1.89
C PHE A 38 1.95 -18.10 0.66
N LEU A 39 1.47 -17.21 -0.20
CA LEU A 39 2.25 -16.73 -1.34
C LEU A 39 3.58 -16.12 -0.87
N ALA A 40 3.56 -15.25 0.14
CA ALA A 40 4.76 -14.66 0.69
C ALA A 40 5.68 -15.70 1.34
N GLY A 41 5.15 -16.64 2.11
CA GLY A 41 5.93 -17.71 2.74
C GLY A 41 6.58 -18.65 1.72
N SER A 42 5.87 -18.99 0.64
CA SER A 42 6.38 -19.88 -0.41
C SER A 42 7.49 -19.26 -1.28
N HIS A 43 7.58 -17.91 -1.30
CA HIS A 43 8.62 -17.16 -2.03
C HIS A 43 9.69 -16.59 -1.10
N ALA A 44 9.69 -16.99 0.17
CA ALA A 44 10.75 -16.57 1.09
C ALA A 44 12.12 -17.07 0.57
N PRO A 45 13.15 -16.24 0.59
CA PRO A 45 14.46 -16.62 0.08
C PRO A 45 15.11 -17.70 0.96
N ASP A 46 15.93 -18.56 0.37
CA ASP A 46 16.55 -19.71 1.05
C ASP A 46 17.46 -19.30 2.24
N ASN A 47 17.97 -18.07 2.22
CA ASN A 47 18.79 -17.53 3.30
C ASN A 47 17.99 -16.89 4.46
N LEU A 48 16.65 -16.93 4.39
CA LEU A 48 15.80 -16.47 5.48
C LEU A 48 15.65 -17.56 6.53
N GLU A 49 16.44 -17.46 7.60
CA GLU A 49 16.48 -18.48 8.66
C GLU A 49 15.35 -18.32 9.69
N ILE A 50 14.91 -17.07 9.95
CA ILE A 50 13.91 -16.76 10.98
C ILE A 50 12.85 -15.82 10.44
N ALA A 51 11.58 -16.20 10.61
CA ALA A 51 10.44 -15.36 10.27
C ALA A 51 9.26 -15.64 11.21
N THR A 52 8.37 -14.65 11.34
CA THR A 52 7.11 -14.85 12.04
C THR A 52 6.11 -15.53 11.11
N CYS A 53 5.58 -16.67 11.52
CA CYS A 53 4.66 -17.47 10.71
C CYS A 53 3.39 -17.83 11.46
N VAL A 54 2.30 -17.97 10.70
CA VAL A 54 1.06 -18.58 11.20
C VAL A 54 1.27 -20.08 11.38
N MET A 55 0.88 -20.59 12.55
CA MET A 55 1.01 -22.03 12.84
C MET A 55 -0.08 -22.83 12.12
N PRO A 56 0.25 -24.01 11.53
CA PRO A 56 -0.72 -24.86 10.81
C PRO A 56 -1.97 -25.23 11.62
N LYS A 57 -1.84 -25.36 12.93
CA LYS A 57 -2.96 -25.65 13.85
C LYS A 57 -4.06 -24.59 13.90
N THR A 58 -3.85 -23.40 13.29
CA THR A 58 -4.86 -22.35 13.19
C THR A 58 -5.93 -22.66 12.14
N LEU A 59 -5.63 -23.55 11.20
CA LEU A 59 -6.62 -24.07 10.24
C LEU A 59 -7.58 -25.00 10.97
N LYS A 60 -8.88 -24.68 10.95
CA LYS A 60 -9.95 -25.50 11.54
C LYS A 60 -11.13 -25.51 10.57
N ASP A 61 -11.63 -26.71 10.28
CA ASP A 61 -12.80 -26.90 9.41
C ASP A 61 -12.68 -26.14 8.06
N ASP A 62 -11.50 -26.23 7.43
CA ASP A 62 -11.16 -25.52 6.18
C ASP A 62 -11.26 -23.98 6.26
N LYS A 63 -11.26 -23.44 7.48
CA LYS A 63 -11.24 -22.00 7.76
C LYS A 63 -9.97 -21.60 8.49
N CYS A 64 -9.40 -20.50 8.05
CA CYS A 64 -8.23 -19.91 8.69
C CYS A 64 -8.54 -18.48 9.14
N ARG A 65 -8.42 -18.24 10.44
CA ARG A 65 -8.59 -16.91 11.04
C ARG A 65 -7.64 -15.87 10.43
N TRP A 66 -6.48 -16.32 9.95
CA TRP A 66 -5.42 -15.48 9.42
C TRP A 66 -5.37 -15.45 7.89
N PHE A 67 -6.38 -16.03 7.25
CA PHE A 67 -6.50 -15.94 5.79
C PHE A 67 -6.48 -14.48 5.36
N GLU A 68 -5.67 -14.18 4.35
CA GLU A 68 -5.61 -12.87 3.72
C GLU A 68 -5.66 -13.03 2.21
N GLU A 69 -6.71 -12.52 1.62
CA GLU A 69 -6.91 -12.59 0.18
C GLU A 69 -5.84 -11.78 -0.56
N LYS A 70 -5.41 -12.29 -1.71
CA LYS A 70 -4.48 -11.59 -2.60
C LYS A 70 -5.18 -10.39 -3.24
N THR A 71 -5.02 -9.23 -2.64
CA THR A 71 -5.58 -7.98 -3.15
C THR A 71 -4.48 -7.10 -3.71
N VAL A 72 -4.66 -6.62 -4.94
CA VAL A 72 -3.76 -5.68 -5.60
C VAL A 72 -4.40 -4.30 -5.62
N ALA A 73 -3.63 -3.28 -5.30
CA ALA A 73 -4.05 -1.89 -5.36
C ALA A 73 -3.07 -1.04 -6.17
N VAL A 74 -3.56 0.08 -6.69
CA VAL A 74 -2.75 1.05 -7.41
C VAL A 74 -2.18 2.08 -6.43
N TYR A 75 -0.88 2.08 -6.28
CA TYR A 75 -0.14 3.07 -5.50
C TYR A 75 0.36 4.18 -6.40
N ALA A 76 0.47 5.39 -5.86
CA ALA A 76 1.04 6.54 -6.55
C ALA A 76 2.40 6.91 -5.98
N THR A 77 3.29 7.42 -6.83
CA THR A 77 4.62 7.90 -6.43
C THR A 77 4.78 9.35 -6.80
N GLY A 78 5.12 10.16 -5.82
CA GLY A 78 5.41 11.58 -6.03
C GLY A 78 4.20 12.45 -6.34
N PHE A 79 4.30 13.71 -6.00
CA PHE A 79 3.34 14.75 -6.35
C PHE A 79 4.06 16.10 -6.55
N SER A 80 5.13 16.08 -7.34
CA SER A 80 5.97 17.26 -7.57
C SER A 80 5.21 18.42 -8.23
N HIS A 81 4.18 18.11 -9.04
CA HIS A 81 3.36 19.08 -9.77
C HIS A 81 2.05 19.47 -9.08
N LEU A 82 1.81 18.97 -7.86
CA LEU A 82 0.54 19.20 -7.15
C LEU A 82 0.20 20.67 -6.97
N TYR A 83 1.21 21.52 -6.83
CA TYR A 83 1.03 22.96 -6.54
C TYR A 83 1.13 23.88 -7.75
N ASP A 84 1.39 23.35 -8.94
CA ASP A 84 1.64 24.17 -10.14
C ASP A 84 0.46 25.08 -10.51
N CYS A 85 -0.76 24.61 -10.23
CA CYS A 85 -2.00 25.36 -10.48
C CYS A 85 -2.67 25.91 -9.22
N VAL A 86 -1.98 25.89 -8.08
CA VAL A 86 -2.51 26.40 -6.81
C VAL A 86 -2.26 27.89 -6.67
N MET A 87 -3.31 28.65 -6.30
CA MET A 87 -3.18 30.09 -6.03
C MET A 87 -2.23 30.33 -4.85
N THR A 88 -1.40 31.36 -4.95
CA THR A 88 -0.41 31.74 -3.92
C THR A 88 -1.01 31.86 -2.52
N LYS A 89 -2.25 32.38 -2.42
CA LYS A 89 -2.96 32.54 -1.15
C LYS A 89 -3.25 31.21 -0.44
N ASP A 90 -3.44 30.13 -1.20
CA ASP A 90 -3.84 28.81 -0.69
C ASP A 90 -2.63 27.88 -0.47
N TYR A 91 -1.52 28.16 -1.16
CA TYR A 91 -0.32 27.31 -1.17
C TYR A 91 0.18 26.94 0.23
N THR A 92 0.38 27.93 1.10
CA THR A 92 0.93 27.69 2.44
C THR A 92 -0.01 26.84 3.30
N THR A 93 -1.31 27.13 3.25
CA THR A 93 -2.32 26.38 4.01
C THR A 93 -2.47 24.96 3.50
N MET A 94 -2.53 24.79 2.18
CA MET A 94 -2.61 23.47 1.54
C MET A 94 -1.40 22.63 1.89
N ARG A 95 -0.19 23.15 1.76
CA ARG A 95 1.04 22.44 2.10
C ARG A 95 1.08 22.02 3.58
N LYS A 96 0.72 22.92 4.51
CA LYS A 96 0.67 22.60 5.95
C LYS A 96 -0.33 21.50 6.25
N THR A 97 -1.50 21.51 5.61
CA THR A 97 -2.56 20.51 5.83
C THR A 97 -2.14 19.15 5.30
N ILE A 98 -1.59 19.08 4.09
CA ILE A 98 -1.08 17.82 3.53
C ILE A 98 0.10 17.28 4.36
N THR A 99 1.02 18.16 4.80
CA THR A 99 2.13 17.77 5.68
C THR A 99 1.64 17.14 6.98
N ARG A 100 0.60 17.72 7.58
CA ARG A 100 -0.01 17.19 8.82
C ARG A 100 -0.67 15.82 8.55
N TYR A 101 -1.41 15.71 7.48
CA TYR A 101 -2.05 14.45 7.08
C TYR A 101 -1.03 13.32 6.84
N LEU A 102 0.10 13.64 6.22
CA LEU A 102 1.19 12.71 5.95
C LEU A 102 2.18 12.55 7.14
N HIS A 103 1.77 12.92 8.34
CA HIS A 103 2.49 12.72 9.60
C HIS A 103 3.82 13.47 9.75
N GLY A 104 3.94 14.64 9.13
CA GLY A 104 5.05 15.57 9.36
C GLY A 104 5.95 15.79 8.15
N ALA A 105 6.86 16.76 8.32
CA ALA A 105 7.67 17.27 7.21
C ALA A 105 8.58 16.20 6.56
N LYS A 106 9.20 15.32 7.36
CA LYS A 106 10.05 14.25 6.82
C LYS A 106 9.26 13.34 5.89
N MET A 107 8.13 12.83 6.38
CA MET A 107 7.24 11.94 5.62
C MET A 107 6.69 12.62 4.37
N TYR A 108 6.26 13.89 4.51
CA TYR A 108 5.79 14.71 3.40
C TYR A 108 6.80 14.75 2.24
N TYR A 109 8.07 15.00 2.54
CA TYR A 109 9.10 15.06 1.50
C TYR A 109 9.43 13.69 0.89
N GLU A 110 9.39 12.61 1.67
CA GLU A 110 9.55 11.24 1.17
C GLU A 110 8.42 10.89 0.17
N TYR A 111 7.16 11.22 0.51
CA TYR A 111 6.03 11.04 -0.40
C TYR A 111 6.13 11.93 -1.65
N MET A 112 6.47 13.20 -1.47
CA MET A 112 6.58 14.17 -2.56
C MET A 112 7.62 13.76 -3.60
N ARG A 113 8.77 13.23 -3.16
CA ARG A 113 9.84 12.76 -4.05
C ARG A 113 9.61 11.36 -4.60
N GLY A 114 8.54 10.69 -4.21
CA GLY A 114 8.24 9.32 -4.64
C GLY A 114 9.07 8.23 -3.96
N GLU A 115 9.80 8.56 -2.90
CA GLU A 115 10.56 7.60 -2.08
C GLU A 115 9.61 6.70 -1.25
N ARG A 116 8.44 7.20 -0.95
CA ARG A 116 7.36 6.49 -0.27
C ARG A 116 6.09 6.53 -1.12
N PRO A 117 5.47 5.37 -1.42
CA PRO A 117 4.26 5.34 -2.22
C PRO A 117 3.03 5.77 -1.43
N LEU A 118 2.13 6.49 -2.09
CA LEU A 118 0.81 6.85 -1.58
C LEU A 118 -0.18 5.70 -1.79
N SER A 119 -0.86 5.29 -0.73
CA SER A 119 -1.95 4.33 -0.83
C SER A 119 -3.16 4.90 -1.58
N PRO A 120 -4.08 4.06 -2.08
CA PRO A 120 -5.31 4.53 -2.72
C PRO A 120 -6.12 5.49 -1.84
N GLU A 121 -6.16 5.25 -0.54
CA GLU A 121 -6.86 6.09 0.45
C GLU A 121 -6.19 7.47 0.57
N GLN A 122 -4.87 7.50 0.63
CA GLN A 122 -4.11 8.76 0.69
C GLN A 122 -4.26 9.56 -0.60
N GLN A 123 -4.25 8.91 -1.75
CA GLN A 123 -4.50 9.54 -3.05
C GLN A 123 -5.89 10.18 -3.07
N GLN A 124 -6.91 9.44 -2.65
CA GLN A 124 -8.28 9.92 -2.63
C GLN A 124 -8.44 11.10 -1.66
N TRP A 125 -7.85 11.02 -0.48
CA TRP A 125 -7.89 12.11 0.49
C TRP A 125 -7.29 13.40 -0.07
N ILE A 126 -6.13 13.33 -0.76
CA ILE A 126 -5.50 14.50 -1.39
C ILE A 126 -6.40 15.08 -2.47
N LYS A 127 -7.01 14.23 -3.33
CA LYS A 127 -7.96 14.66 -4.37
C LYS A 127 -9.17 15.36 -3.77
N ASP A 128 -9.77 14.81 -2.75
CA ASP A 128 -10.95 15.37 -2.09
C ASP A 128 -10.62 16.69 -1.38
N TYR A 129 -9.45 16.77 -0.77
CA TYR A 129 -9.00 18.00 -0.13
C TYR A 129 -8.80 19.13 -1.14
N VAL A 130 -8.15 18.86 -2.28
CA VAL A 130 -7.98 19.85 -3.36
C VAL A 130 -9.34 20.34 -3.88
N LYS A 131 -10.30 19.44 -4.10
CA LYS A 131 -11.66 19.81 -4.48
C LYS A 131 -12.37 20.65 -3.42
N SER A 132 -12.16 20.38 -2.14
CA SER A 132 -12.74 21.14 -1.04
C SER A 132 -12.28 22.60 -1.01
N LEU A 133 -11.13 22.89 -1.59
CA LEU A 133 -10.61 24.27 -1.76
C LEU A 133 -11.20 25.00 -2.97
N GLY A 134 -12.06 24.34 -3.75
CA GLY A 134 -12.71 24.91 -4.91
C GLY A 134 -11.94 24.74 -6.23
N TYR A 135 -10.90 23.92 -6.26
CA TYR A 135 -10.18 23.59 -7.48
C TYR A 135 -10.89 22.46 -8.26
N GLU A 136 -11.10 22.67 -9.56
CA GLU A 136 -11.80 21.72 -10.43
C GLU A 136 -10.83 20.86 -11.26
N TRP A 137 -9.53 21.18 -11.26
CA TRP A 137 -8.56 20.37 -11.99
C TRP A 137 -8.32 19.02 -11.30
N GLU A 138 -8.03 18.01 -12.12
CA GLU A 138 -7.75 16.67 -11.61
C GLU A 138 -6.33 16.57 -11.06
N VAL A 139 -6.21 16.03 -9.85
CA VAL A 139 -4.89 15.77 -9.22
C VAL A 139 -4.25 14.56 -9.90
N GLU A 140 -3.11 14.78 -10.51
CA GLU A 140 -2.26 13.73 -11.06
C GLU A 140 -1.01 13.55 -10.18
N PHE A 141 -0.58 12.31 -9.99
CA PHE A 141 0.66 11.96 -9.32
C PHE A 141 1.76 11.68 -10.35
N ASP A 142 3.03 11.74 -9.92
CA ASP A 142 4.17 11.64 -10.84
C ASP A 142 4.29 10.26 -11.48
N GLY A 143 3.85 9.20 -10.78
CA GLY A 143 3.80 7.84 -11.30
C GLY A 143 2.80 6.95 -10.56
N TYR A 144 2.53 5.77 -11.12
CA TYR A 144 1.62 4.77 -10.55
C TYR A 144 2.19 3.37 -10.76
N PHE A 145 1.95 2.48 -9.79
CA PHE A 145 2.26 1.07 -9.91
C PHE A 145 1.26 0.21 -9.12
N GLU A 146 1.11 -1.05 -9.50
CA GLU A 146 0.29 -2.02 -8.78
C GLU A 146 1.15 -2.78 -7.78
N ALA A 147 0.63 -3.02 -6.58
CA ALA A 147 1.27 -3.83 -5.56
C ALA A 147 0.24 -4.55 -4.70
N TYR A 148 0.65 -5.66 -4.07
CA TYR A 148 -0.17 -6.34 -3.08
C TYR A 148 -0.38 -5.47 -1.85
N VAL A 149 -1.59 -5.54 -1.30
CA VAL A 149 -1.96 -4.86 -0.06
C VAL A 149 -1.68 -5.79 1.11
N TYR A 150 -0.78 -5.38 2.01
CA TYR A 150 -0.41 -6.13 3.21
C TYR A 150 -1.08 -5.51 4.44
N HIS A 151 -1.82 -6.33 5.21
CA HIS A 151 -2.48 -5.86 6.42
C HIS A 151 -1.73 -6.31 7.67
N HIS A 152 -1.60 -5.41 8.63
CA HIS A 152 -1.17 -5.77 9.98
C HIS A 152 -2.20 -6.72 10.61
N LEU A 153 -1.70 -7.77 11.28
CA LEU A 153 -2.55 -8.52 12.18
C LEU A 153 -3.00 -7.56 13.30
N ALA A 154 -4.27 -7.22 13.31
CA ALA A 154 -4.88 -6.65 14.50
C ALA A 154 -4.84 -7.75 15.58
N LEU A 155 -3.81 -7.71 16.40
CA LEU A 155 -3.76 -8.49 17.62
C LEU A 155 -4.84 -7.91 18.54
N SER A 156 -6.09 -8.35 18.36
CA SER A 156 -7.08 -8.21 19.40
C SER A 156 -6.55 -9.00 20.59
N ARG A 157 -5.94 -8.30 21.52
CA ARG A 157 -5.67 -8.84 22.86
C ARG A 157 -7.02 -9.26 23.43
N GLN A 158 -7.27 -10.55 23.43
CA GLN A 158 -8.26 -11.15 24.32
C GLN A 158 -7.65 -11.23 25.71
#